data_b430820bd6ff9df1a9cbf19c0134c618
#
_entry.id   b430820bd6ff9df1a9cbf19c0134c618
#
_cell.length_a   1.000
_cell.length_b   1.000
_cell.length_c   1.000
_cell.angle_alpha   90.00
_cell.angle_beta   90.00
_cell.angle_gamma   90.00
#
_symmetry.space_group_name_H-M   'P 1'
#
loop_
_entity.id
_entity.type
_entity.pdbx_description
1 polymer ?
#
loop_
_entity_poly.entity_id
_entity_poly.type
_entity_poly.pdbx_seq_one_letter_code
_entity_poly.pdbx_strand_id
1 'polypeptide(L)'
;RRQRQMCIRDRTNREKYNAVIEEIEKLTAAGRPVLVGTTSVEISQLLSRALQLRKIQHQVLNAKLHKKEAEIVAGAGGPGVVTIATNMAGRGTDIKLKPEVKEAGGLAIIGTERHDSRRVDRQLRGRAGRQGDPGSSQFYVSLEDNLMRLFGSERIAKMMDRMGHKEGEVIQHSMISKSIERAQKKVEENNFGVRKRLLEYDDVMNKQRDVIYKRRKNALFGDHLKYDIVNMIYDTAASIVTQTKATGNYKDFEFEIIKHFTMDAPVTEAEFASTQIPALTDIVFKKAKEDYDLRLNLLKEKAYPIIENVYLNQGSMFKMIQVPFTDGTKTMTIVTDLKEAYETKCESLITDFEKNISLAIIDENWKTHLREMDDLRRSSQGAVYEQKDPLVIYKQESFYLFSEMVDQVNKEIVSFLYKGEIPA
;
A
#
# COMPACT_ATOMS: atom_id res chain seq x y z
N ARG A 1 41.13 7.90 11.67
CA ARG A 1 41.14 7.46 10.24
C ARG A 1 40.52 6.05 10.17
N ARG A 2 39.45 5.86 9.39
CA ARG A 2 38.78 4.59 9.19
C ARG A 2 39.66 3.70 8.29
N GLN A 3 40.24 2.62 8.82
CA GLN A 3 40.79 1.58 7.96
C GLN A 3 39.65 0.82 7.28
N ARG A 4 39.64 0.83 5.96
CA ARG A 4 38.67 0.11 5.14
C ARG A 4 39.43 -1.04 4.45
N GLN A 5 39.26 -2.24 4.97
CA GLN A 5 39.76 -3.44 4.32
C GLN A 5 38.61 -4.27 3.81
N MET A 6 38.73 -4.80 2.61
CA MET A 6 37.86 -5.82 2.06
C MET A 6 38.72 -7.05 1.84
N CYS A 7 38.41 -8.09 2.59
CA CYS A 7 39.05 -9.38 2.42
C CYS A 7 38.05 -10.30 1.74
N ILE A 8 38.41 -10.87 0.61
CA ILE A 8 37.73 -12.01 0.05
C ILE A 8 38.55 -13.21 0.54
N ARG A 9 37.98 -13.93 1.48
CA ARG A 9 38.48 -15.23 1.88
C ARG A 9 37.49 -16.25 1.32
N ASP A 10 38.04 -17.16 0.53
CA ASP A 10 37.61 -18.51 0.33
C ASP A 10 36.50 -18.82 -0.66
N ARG A 11 36.61 -19.98 -1.27
CA ARG A 11 35.67 -20.57 -2.19
C ARG A 11 34.34 -20.95 -1.48
N THR A 12 34.44 -21.31 -0.18
CA THR A 12 33.32 -21.89 0.59
C THR A 12 32.88 -21.00 1.75
N ASN A 13 31.58 -21.07 2.08
CA ASN A 13 31.00 -20.40 3.25
C ASN A 13 31.64 -20.89 4.56
N ARG A 14 32.03 -22.17 4.65
CA ARG A 14 32.63 -22.76 5.84
C ARG A 14 33.97 -22.05 6.18
N GLU A 15 34.85 -21.88 5.20
CA GLU A 15 36.12 -21.18 5.37
C GLU A 15 35.92 -19.73 5.77
N LYS A 16 34.97 -19.04 5.12
CA LYS A 16 34.59 -17.67 5.45
C LYS A 16 34.20 -17.53 6.93
N TYR A 17 33.33 -18.40 7.43
CA TYR A 17 32.89 -18.31 8.84
C TYR A 17 34.00 -18.64 9.82
N ASN A 18 34.90 -19.59 9.51
CA ASN A 18 36.05 -19.86 10.35
C ASN A 18 36.95 -18.62 10.45
N ALA A 19 37.20 -17.96 9.32
CA ALA A 19 38.02 -16.74 9.27
C ALA A 19 37.37 -15.58 10.06
N VAL A 20 36.01 -15.44 9.98
CA VAL A 20 35.28 -14.48 10.77
C VAL A 20 35.45 -14.73 12.27
N ILE A 21 35.36 -16.00 12.71
CA ILE A 21 35.54 -16.39 14.10
C ILE A 21 36.95 -16.12 14.61
N GLU A 22 37.99 -16.48 13.84
CA GLU A 22 39.38 -16.18 14.16
C GLU A 22 39.66 -14.66 14.32
N GLU A 23 39.07 -13.84 13.45
CA GLU A 23 39.21 -12.39 13.57
C GLU A 23 38.44 -11.84 14.81
N ILE A 24 37.28 -12.41 15.13
CA ILE A 24 36.53 -12.07 16.38
C ILE A 24 37.42 -12.37 17.59
N GLU A 25 38.01 -13.57 17.67
CA GLU A 25 38.93 -13.97 18.75
C GLU A 25 40.10 -12.99 18.90
N LYS A 26 40.73 -12.65 17.80
CA LYS A 26 41.87 -11.71 17.76
C LYS A 26 41.49 -10.31 18.27
N LEU A 27 40.32 -9.79 17.82
CA LEU A 27 39.89 -8.45 18.17
C LEU A 27 39.39 -8.38 19.63
N THR A 28 38.73 -9.42 20.12
CA THR A 28 38.27 -9.50 21.52
C THR A 28 39.48 -9.64 22.47
N ALA A 29 40.49 -10.44 22.12
CA ALA A 29 41.74 -10.52 22.88
C ALA A 29 42.50 -9.18 22.95
N ALA A 30 42.33 -8.32 21.94
CA ALA A 30 42.89 -6.95 21.94
C ALA A 30 41.99 -5.94 22.70
N GLY A 31 40.92 -6.39 23.42
CA GLY A 31 39.99 -5.54 24.17
C GLY A 31 39.04 -4.72 23.31
N ARG A 32 38.93 -4.98 22.02
CA ARG A 32 38.04 -4.25 21.12
C ARG A 32 36.64 -4.85 21.07
N PRO A 33 35.55 -4.06 21.13
CA PRO A 33 34.21 -4.55 20.83
C PRO A 33 34.08 -4.88 19.35
N VAL A 34 33.36 -5.94 19.06
CA VAL A 34 33.09 -6.42 17.70
C VAL A 34 31.61 -6.42 17.39
N LEU A 35 31.21 -5.73 16.34
CA LEU A 35 29.87 -5.80 15.79
C LEU A 35 29.89 -6.60 14.49
N VAL A 36 29.24 -7.77 14.53
CA VAL A 36 29.13 -8.65 13.37
C VAL A 36 27.82 -8.41 12.67
N GLY A 37 27.87 -7.94 11.44
CA GLY A 37 26.69 -7.72 10.57
C GLY A 37 26.39 -8.96 9.74
N THR A 38 25.14 -9.45 9.84
CA THR A 38 24.65 -10.59 9.06
C THR A 38 23.48 -10.18 8.17
N THR A 39 23.27 -10.88 7.05
CA THR A 39 22.20 -10.59 6.09
C THR A 39 20.86 -11.20 6.48
N SER A 40 20.86 -12.31 7.22
CA SER A 40 19.66 -13.01 7.66
C SER A 40 19.72 -13.44 9.13
N VAL A 41 18.54 -13.75 9.68
CA VAL A 41 18.39 -14.30 11.04
C VAL A 41 19.04 -15.69 11.13
N GLU A 42 18.94 -16.49 10.08
CA GLU A 42 19.50 -17.85 10.02
C GLU A 42 21.03 -17.81 10.13
N ILE A 43 21.67 -16.91 9.38
CA ILE A 43 23.14 -16.71 9.44
C ILE A 43 23.55 -16.24 10.83
N SER A 44 22.77 -15.34 11.46
CA SER A 44 23.04 -14.89 12.83
C SER A 44 23.00 -16.01 13.84
N GLN A 45 22.05 -16.94 13.71
CA GLN A 45 21.92 -18.12 14.58
C GLN A 45 23.03 -19.14 14.34
N LEU A 46 23.40 -19.37 13.06
CA LEU A 46 24.50 -20.26 12.72
C LEU A 46 25.83 -19.76 13.33
N LEU A 47 26.11 -18.48 13.15
CA LEU A 47 27.33 -17.87 13.71
C LEU A 47 27.29 -17.88 15.25
N SER A 48 26.13 -17.62 15.86
CA SER A 48 25.96 -17.71 17.31
C SER A 48 26.30 -19.10 17.84
N ARG A 49 25.81 -20.18 17.22
CA ARG A 49 26.14 -21.55 17.60
C ARG A 49 27.63 -21.83 17.46
N ALA A 50 28.26 -21.34 16.38
CA ALA A 50 29.68 -21.52 16.16
C ALA A 50 30.54 -20.80 17.21
N LEU A 51 30.16 -19.60 17.63
CA LEU A 51 30.82 -18.85 18.72
C LEU A 51 30.60 -19.52 20.08
N GLN A 52 29.42 -20.10 20.35
CA GLN A 52 29.16 -20.89 21.56
C GLN A 52 30.09 -22.12 21.67
N LEU A 53 30.29 -22.84 20.56
CA LEU A 53 31.21 -23.97 20.51
C LEU A 53 32.67 -23.58 20.85
N ARG A 54 33.05 -22.34 20.48
CA ARG A 54 34.37 -21.74 20.80
C ARG A 54 34.41 -21.06 22.19
N LYS A 55 33.28 -21.13 22.96
CA LYS A 55 33.15 -20.48 24.29
C LYS A 55 33.33 -18.97 24.27
N ILE A 56 33.03 -18.30 23.13
CA ILE A 56 33.07 -16.85 23.00
C ILE A 56 31.73 -16.29 23.46
N GLN A 57 31.74 -15.44 24.49
CA GLN A 57 30.55 -14.76 24.97
C GLN A 57 30.10 -13.71 23.94
N HIS A 58 28.83 -13.75 23.56
CA HIS A 58 28.28 -12.85 22.58
C HIS A 58 26.78 -12.60 22.82
N GLN A 59 26.27 -11.53 22.24
CA GLN A 59 24.86 -11.18 22.24
C GLN A 59 24.34 -11.17 20.79
N VAL A 60 23.07 -11.61 20.62
CA VAL A 60 22.43 -11.65 19.29
C VAL A 60 21.31 -10.64 19.26
N LEU A 61 21.40 -9.74 18.31
CA LEU A 61 20.42 -8.68 18.06
C LEU A 61 19.69 -8.99 16.75
N ASN A 62 18.48 -9.53 16.85
CA ASN A 62 17.64 -9.85 15.69
C ASN A 62 16.20 -9.41 15.92
N ALA A 63 15.38 -9.43 14.84
CA ALA A 63 13.99 -9.00 14.86
C ALA A 63 13.07 -9.72 15.88
N LYS A 64 13.53 -10.80 16.52
CA LYS A 64 12.77 -11.55 17.52
C LYS A 64 12.91 -10.99 18.96
N LEU A 65 13.89 -10.12 19.21
CA LEU A 65 14.28 -9.67 20.55
C LEU A 65 14.12 -8.16 20.78
N HIS A 66 13.09 -7.55 20.22
CA HIS A 66 12.86 -6.10 20.28
C HIS A 66 12.89 -5.48 21.68
N LYS A 67 12.38 -6.17 22.71
CA LYS A 67 12.32 -5.62 24.07
C LYS A 67 13.69 -5.42 24.74
N LYS A 68 14.72 -6.18 24.32
CA LYS A 68 16.09 -6.10 24.86
C LYS A 68 17.06 -5.36 23.93
N GLU A 69 16.58 -4.86 22.81
CA GLU A 69 17.40 -4.24 21.78
C GLU A 69 18.22 -3.05 22.32
N ALA A 70 17.56 -2.16 23.05
CA ALA A 70 18.22 -0.96 23.59
C ALA A 70 19.31 -1.31 24.61
N GLU A 71 19.11 -2.32 25.48
CA GLU A 71 20.07 -2.78 26.48
C GLU A 71 21.30 -3.42 25.81
N ILE A 72 21.07 -4.28 24.80
CA ILE A 72 22.12 -4.93 24.05
C ILE A 72 22.97 -3.91 23.31
N VAL A 73 22.36 -2.93 22.66
CA VAL A 73 23.08 -1.86 21.94
C VAL A 73 23.85 -0.96 22.89
N ALA A 74 23.28 -0.64 24.06
CA ALA A 74 23.99 0.14 25.08
C ALA A 74 25.24 -0.59 25.59
N GLY A 75 25.19 -1.91 25.74
CA GLY A 75 26.32 -2.75 26.15
C GLY A 75 27.36 -3.03 25.05
N ALA A 76 27.00 -2.89 23.79
CA ALA A 76 27.83 -3.27 22.65
C ALA A 76 29.14 -2.47 22.49
N GLY A 77 29.29 -1.36 23.21
CA GLY A 77 30.51 -0.51 23.22
C GLY A 77 31.51 -0.87 24.31
N GLY A 78 31.26 -1.95 25.10
CA GLY A 78 32.18 -2.41 26.16
C GLY A 78 33.40 -3.16 25.62
N PRO A 79 34.50 -3.24 26.40
CA PRO A 79 35.73 -3.92 25.97
C PRO A 79 35.47 -5.42 25.75
N GLY A 80 35.90 -5.95 24.61
CA GLY A 80 35.80 -7.36 24.25
C GLY A 80 34.37 -7.90 24.02
N VAL A 81 33.37 -7.04 23.99
CA VAL A 81 31.96 -7.45 23.76
C VAL A 81 31.75 -7.79 22.29
N VAL A 82 31.16 -8.96 22.03
CA VAL A 82 30.75 -9.38 20.69
C VAL A 82 29.25 -9.26 20.53
N THR A 83 28.80 -8.55 19.50
CA THR A 83 27.39 -8.40 19.18
C THR A 83 27.14 -8.84 17.73
N ILE A 84 26.29 -9.84 17.54
CA ILE A 84 25.82 -10.24 16.21
C ILE A 84 24.53 -9.50 15.91
N ALA A 85 24.49 -8.72 14.83
CA ALA A 85 23.30 -7.95 14.47
C ALA A 85 22.88 -8.21 13.02
N THR A 86 21.58 -8.42 12.81
CA THR A 86 21.01 -8.35 11.46
C THR A 86 20.92 -6.89 11.01
N ASN A 87 20.85 -6.66 9.70
CA ASN A 87 20.96 -5.33 9.09
C ASN A 87 20.13 -4.21 9.70
N MET A 88 18.92 -4.53 10.16
CA MET A 88 17.96 -3.55 10.65
C MET A 88 18.03 -3.34 12.16
N ALA A 89 18.66 -4.26 12.89
CA ALA A 89 18.69 -4.23 14.34
C ALA A 89 19.58 -3.08 14.86
N GLY A 90 19.14 -2.39 15.90
CA GLY A 90 19.83 -1.23 16.50
C GLY A 90 19.85 0.02 15.63
N ARG A 91 18.95 0.17 14.66
CA ARG A 91 18.86 1.38 13.85
C ARG A 91 18.35 2.55 14.70
N GLY A 92 19.06 3.69 14.62
CA GLY A 92 18.71 4.91 15.40
C GLY A 92 19.39 4.99 16.76
N THR A 93 19.97 3.90 17.27
CA THR A 93 20.70 3.88 18.54
C THR A 93 22.20 4.02 18.32
N ASP A 94 22.84 4.86 19.12
CA ASP A 94 24.29 5.08 19.05
C ASP A 94 25.03 4.16 20.04
N ILE A 95 26.13 3.55 19.56
CA ILE A 95 27.00 2.70 20.38
C ILE A 95 28.05 3.59 21.04
N LYS A 96 27.91 3.84 22.35
CA LYS A 96 28.87 4.66 23.11
C LYS A 96 30.08 3.81 23.48
N LEU A 97 31.28 4.30 23.12
CA LEU A 97 32.52 3.62 23.41
C LEU A 97 33.12 4.14 24.75
N LYS A 98 33.63 3.22 25.58
CA LYS A 98 34.42 3.56 26.76
C LYS A 98 35.82 4.10 26.35
N PRO A 99 36.49 4.93 27.19
CA PRO A 99 37.80 5.47 26.89
C PRO A 99 38.84 4.41 26.54
N GLU A 100 38.91 3.32 27.30
CA GLU A 100 39.81 2.17 27.10
C GLU A 100 39.64 1.53 25.71
N VAL A 101 38.39 1.46 25.23
CA VAL A 101 38.07 0.93 23.90
C VAL A 101 38.56 1.87 22.78
N LYS A 102 38.54 3.16 23.02
CA LYS A 102 39.03 4.15 22.04
C LYS A 102 40.54 4.02 21.86
N GLU A 103 41.27 3.79 22.95
CA GLU A 103 42.73 3.56 22.94
C GLU A 103 43.06 2.23 22.24
N ALA A 104 42.28 1.18 22.44
CA ALA A 104 42.42 -0.11 21.78
C ALA A 104 42.13 -0.10 20.26
N GLY A 105 41.62 1.04 19.72
CA GLY A 105 41.32 1.20 18.30
C GLY A 105 39.83 1.21 17.95
N GLY A 106 38.96 1.31 18.99
CA GLY A 106 37.49 1.52 18.84
C GLY A 106 36.71 0.31 18.31
N LEU A 107 35.50 0.57 17.91
CA LEU A 107 34.55 -0.47 17.43
C LEU A 107 35.05 -1.09 16.13
N ALA A 108 35.16 -2.44 16.13
CA ALA A 108 35.43 -3.22 14.94
C ALA A 108 34.12 -3.74 14.34
N ILE A 109 33.94 -3.53 13.04
CA ILE A 109 32.78 -4.05 12.29
C ILE A 109 33.22 -5.14 11.36
N ILE A 110 32.57 -6.29 11.47
CA ILE A 110 32.76 -7.45 10.59
C ILE A 110 31.45 -7.65 9.81
N GLY A 111 31.47 -7.51 8.48
CA GLY A 111 30.37 -7.92 7.62
C GLY A 111 30.60 -9.33 7.11
N THR A 112 29.66 -10.24 7.32
CA THR A 112 29.76 -11.65 6.88
C THR A 112 29.42 -11.85 5.42
N GLU A 113 28.77 -10.86 4.79
CA GLU A 113 28.40 -10.83 3.39
C GLU A 113 28.26 -9.39 2.89
N ARG A 114 28.23 -9.22 1.58
CA ARG A 114 27.84 -7.95 0.96
C ARG A 114 26.33 -7.97 0.72
N HIS A 115 25.69 -6.86 1.02
CA HIS A 115 24.26 -6.70 0.77
C HIS A 115 23.98 -6.37 -0.69
N ASP A 116 22.73 -6.56 -1.11
CA ASP A 116 22.25 -6.19 -2.45
C ASP A 116 22.37 -4.70 -2.73
N SER A 117 22.44 -3.87 -1.69
CA SER A 117 22.58 -2.43 -1.81
C SER A 117 23.83 -1.91 -1.11
N ARG A 118 24.63 -1.14 -1.85
CA ARG A 118 25.79 -0.44 -1.32
C ARG A 118 25.46 0.51 -0.16
N ARG A 119 24.24 1.04 -0.15
CA ARG A 119 23.74 1.90 0.93
C ARG A 119 23.69 1.15 2.25
N VAL A 120 23.23 -0.09 2.24
CA VAL A 120 23.13 -0.92 3.46
C VAL A 120 24.51 -1.27 4.00
N ASP A 121 25.47 -1.61 3.14
CA ASP A 121 26.87 -1.81 3.54
C ASP A 121 27.47 -0.55 4.19
N ARG A 122 27.19 0.62 3.60
CA ARG A 122 27.66 1.89 4.17
C ARG A 122 27.00 2.20 5.52
N GLN A 123 25.75 1.81 5.69
CA GLN A 123 25.03 1.97 6.96
C GLN A 123 25.65 1.09 8.05
N LEU A 124 26.00 -0.16 7.74
CA LEU A 124 26.70 -1.04 8.66
C LEU A 124 28.07 -0.45 9.03
N ARG A 125 28.90 -0.10 8.03
CA ARG A 125 30.20 0.56 8.26
C ARG A 125 30.10 1.84 9.08
N GLY A 126 29.02 2.60 8.89
CA GLY A 126 28.78 3.87 9.56
C GLY A 126 28.50 3.75 11.05
N ARG A 127 28.39 2.55 11.59
CA ARG A 127 28.29 2.31 13.04
C ARG A 127 29.62 2.49 13.76
N ALA A 128 30.77 2.30 13.06
CA ALA A 128 32.09 2.61 13.58
C ALA A 128 32.54 4.02 13.17
N GLY A 129 33.43 4.60 13.99
CA GLY A 129 34.01 5.91 13.75
C GLY A 129 33.01 7.06 13.77
N ARG A 130 31.99 6.99 14.60
CA ARG A 130 31.05 8.08 14.88
C ARG A 130 31.71 9.13 15.77
N GLN A 131 31.32 10.39 15.60
CA GLN A 131 31.81 11.52 16.41
C GLN A 131 33.34 11.63 16.53
N GLY A 132 34.06 11.16 15.49
CA GLY A 132 35.52 11.18 15.50
C GLY A 132 36.23 9.99 16.18
N ASP A 133 35.47 9.08 16.77
CA ASP A 133 36.03 7.89 17.44
C ASP A 133 36.80 7.00 16.44
N PRO A 134 37.84 6.31 16.89
CA PRO A 134 38.53 5.31 16.07
C PRO A 134 37.64 4.12 15.77
N GLY A 135 37.90 3.40 14.69
CA GLY A 135 37.11 2.21 14.34
C GLY A 135 37.55 1.62 13.01
N SER A 136 37.30 0.34 12.84
CA SER A 136 37.60 -0.40 11.62
C SER A 136 36.42 -1.13 11.06
N SER A 137 36.41 -1.43 9.77
CA SER A 137 35.36 -2.25 9.15
C SER A 137 35.97 -3.17 8.10
N GLN A 138 35.59 -4.44 8.15
CA GLN A 138 36.03 -5.48 7.26
C GLN A 138 34.86 -6.32 6.78
N PHE A 139 34.87 -6.74 5.50
CA PHE A 139 33.86 -7.63 4.94
C PHE A 139 34.52 -8.92 4.50
N TYR A 140 33.93 -10.01 4.91
CA TYR A 140 34.30 -11.37 4.50
C TYR A 140 33.26 -11.83 3.47
N VAL A 141 33.73 -12.26 2.31
CA VAL A 141 32.89 -12.60 1.15
C VAL A 141 33.32 -13.95 0.60
N SER A 142 32.39 -14.82 0.28
CA SER A 142 32.60 -16.11 -0.39
C SER A 142 32.07 -16.06 -1.82
N LEU A 143 32.57 -16.91 -2.70
CA LEU A 143 31.99 -17.12 -4.04
C LEU A 143 30.59 -17.77 -3.99
N GLU A 144 30.25 -18.41 -2.87
CA GLU A 144 28.93 -19.02 -2.63
C GLU A 144 27.89 -18.01 -2.17
N ASP A 145 28.30 -16.77 -1.82
CA ASP A 145 27.34 -15.74 -1.40
C ASP A 145 26.35 -15.39 -2.52
N ASN A 146 25.10 -15.11 -2.17
CA ASN A 146 24.02 -14.87 -3.13
C ASN A 146 24.37 -13.82 -4.18
N LEU A 147 24.96 -12.71 -3.78
CA LEU A 147 25.39 -11.66 -4.70
C LEU A 147 26.44 -12.15 -5.71
N MET A 148 27.35 -13.02 -5.28
CA MET A 148 28.40 -13.57 -6.12
C MET A 148 27.86 -14.60 -7.10
N ARG A 149 26.94 -15.44 -6.66
CA ARG A 149 26.27 -16.46 -7.51
C ARG A 149 25.47 -15.82 -8.65
N LEU A 150 24.80 -14.70 -8.40
CA LEU A 150 23.98 -13.99 -9.41
C LEU A 150 24.81 -13.34 -10.53
N PHE A 151 26.07 -12.96 -10.28
CA PHE A 151 26.83 -12.09 -11.20
C PHE A 151 28.18 -12.61 -11.61
N GLY A 152 28.40 -13.90 -11.62
CA GLY A 152 29.53 -14.48 -12.30
C GLY A 152 30.62 -15.10 -11.41
N SER A 153 30.20 -15.83 -10.39
CA SER A 153 31.08 -16.66 -9.57
C SER A 153 31.99 -17.56 -10.40
N GLU A 154 31.50 -18.14 -11.52
CA GLU A 154 32.29 -19.00 -12.39
C GLU A 154 33.48 -18.26 -13.07
N ARG A 155 33.25 -17.01 -13.53
CA ARG A 155 34.34 -16.23 -14.16
C ARG A 155 35.41 -15.84 -13.13
N ILE A 156 34.96 -15.48 -11.93
CA ILE A 156 35.87 -15.13 -10.84
C ILE A 156 36.61 -16.38 -10.36
N ALA A 157 35.91 -17.53 -10.21
CA ALA A 157 36.50 -18.79 -9.86
C ALA A 157 37.60 -19.22 -10.88
N LYS A 158 37.27 -19.20 -12.17
CA LYS A 158 38.24 -19.49 -13.25
C LYS A 158 39.47 -18.53 -13.24
N MET A 159 39.24 -17.27 -12.86
CA MET A 159 40.34 -16.31 -12.73
C MET A 159 41.21 -16.61 -11.50
N MET A 160 40.61 -17.02 -10.38
CA MET A 160 41.32 -17.46 -9.18
C MET A 160 42.14 -18.72 -9.43
N ASP A 161 41.58 -19.70 -10.16
CA ASP A 161 42.27 -20.92 -10.55
C ASP A 161 43.54 -20.62 -11.41
N ARG A 162 43.43 -19.66 -12.34
CA ARG A 162 44.56 -19.20 -13.16
C ARG A 162 45.65 -18.48 -12.38
N MET A 163 45.28 -17.82 -11.27
CA MET A 163 46.25 -17.12 -10.41
C MET A 163 46.95 -18.04 -9.40
N GLY A 164 46.60 -19.35 -9.38
CA GLY A 164 47.26 -20.34 -8.54
C GLY A 164 47.00 -20.20 -7.04
N HIS A 165 45.92 -19.60 -6.64
CA HIS A 165 45.55 -19.43 -5.21
C HIS A 165 45.23 -20.77 -4.54
N LYS A 166 45.84 -20.98 -3.37
CA LYS A 166 45.63 -22.16 -2.53
C LYS A 166 44.43 -21.92 -1.60
N GLU A 167 43.82 -23.02 -1.12
CA GLU A 167 42.77 -22.94 -0.09
C GLU A 167 43.27 -22.20 1.15
N GLY A 168 42.47 -21.26 1.67
CA GLY A 168 42.80 -20.47 2.87
C GLY A 168 43.56 -19.16 2.62
N GLU A 169 43.91 -18.82 1.39
CA GLU A 169 44.58 -17.54 1.10
C GLU A 169 43.59 -16.38 0.96
N VAL A 170 43.91 -15.24 1.60
CA VAL A 170 43.10 -14.00 1.53
C VAL A 170 43.35 -13.29 0.21
N ILE A 171 42.31 -13.16 -0.61
CA ILE A 171 42.44 -12.46 -1.87
C ILE A 171 42.05 -11.00 -1.70
N GLN A 172 43.02 -10.11 -1.77
CA GLN A 172 42.85 -8.66 -1.78
C GLN A 172 43.17 -8.08 -3.15
N HIS A 173 42.27 -8.27 -4.12
CA HIS A 173 42.49 -7.74 -5.47
C HIS A 173 41.47 -6.66 -5.83
N SER A 174 41.96 -5.51 -6.30
CA SER A 174 41.10 -4.36 -6.65
C SER A 174 40.07 -4.67 -7.74
N MET A 175 40.40 -5.60 -8.65
CA MET A 175 39.52 -6.02 -9.75
C MET A 175 38.32 -6.78 -9.22
N ILE A 176 38.45 -7.63 -8.20
CA ILE A 176 37.36 -8.37 -7.58
C ILE A 176 36.43 -7.41 -6.82
N SER A 177 37.03 -6.46 -6.08
CA SER A 177 36.26 -5.40 -5.41
C SER A 177 35.39 -4.61 -6.39
N LYS A 178 35.95 -4.24 -7.55
CA LYS A 178 35.18 -3.56 -8.62
C LYS A 178 34.10 -4.45 -9.23
N SER A 179 34.36 -5.77 -9.35
CA SER A 179 33.36 -6.71 -9.84
C SER A 179 32.17 -6.81 -8.90
N ILE A 180 32.39 -6.91 -7.59
CA ILE A 180 31.34 -6.91 -6.57
C ILE A 180 30.55 -5.59 -6.60
N GLU A 181 31.23 -4.45 -6.70
CA GLU A 181 30.54 -3.15 -6.81
C GLU A 181 29.67 -3.05 -8.06
N ARG A 182 30.10 -3.59 -9.19
CA ARG A 182 29.29 -3.67 -10.42
C ARG A 182 28.10 -4.59 -10.25
N ALA A 183 28.28 -5.74 -9.61
CA ALA A 183 27.21 -6.66 -9.29
C ALA A 183 26.14 -6.00 -8.41
N GLN A 184 26.53 -5.35 -7.32
CA GLN A 184 25.63 -4.59 -6.46
C GLN A 184 24.84 -3.52 -7.25
N LYS A 185 25.56 -2.75 -8.11
CA LYS A 185 24.90 -1.72 -8.92
C LYS A 185 23.84 -2.31 -9.84
N LYS A 186 24.11 -3.44 -10.47
CA LYS A 186 23.16 -4.12 -11.35
C LYS A 186 21.93 -4.65 -10.60
N VAL A 187 22.10 -5.18 -9.36
CA VAL A 187 20.99 -5.57 -8.50
C VAL A 187 20.18 -4.34 -8.08
N GLU A 188 20.83 -3.25 -7.69
CA GLU A 188 20.16 -1.99 -7.34
C GLU A 188 19.33 -1.45 -8.52
N GLU A 189 19.88 -1.47 -9.74
CA GLU A 189 19.20 -1.04 -10.96
C GLU A 189 17.98 -1.92 -11.27
N ASN A 190 18.12 -3.24 -11.16
CA ASN A 190 17.01 -4.17 -11.36
C ASN A 190 15.89 -3.97 -10.31
N ASN A 191 16.28 -3.91 -9.04
CA ASN A 191 15.32 -3.68 -7.95
C ASN A 191 14.66 -2.31 -8.03
N PHE A 192 15.37 -1.30 -8.53
CA PHE A 192 14.79 0.02 -8.82
C PHE A 192 13.75 -0.07 -9.94
N GLY A 193 14.06 -0.78 -11.03
CA GLY A 193 13.12 -0.99 -12.14
C GLY A 193 11.84 -1.69 -11.69
N VAL A 194 11.97 -2.77 -10.89
CA VAL A 194 10.81 -3.47 -10.33
C VAL A 194 9.96 -2.55 -9.45
N ARG A 195 10.59 -1.82 -8.52
CA ARG A 195 9.86 -0.88 -7.65
C ARG A 195 9.21 0.26 -8.41
N LYS A 196 9.89 0.79 -9.43
CA LYS A 196 9.32 1.83 -10.30
C LYS A 196 8.05 1.34 -10.98
N ARG A 197 8.09 0.13 -11.57
CA ARG A 197 6.89 -0.47 -12.19
C ARG A 197 5.75 -0.65 -11.19
N LEU A 198 6.03 -1.14 -9.99
CA LEU A 198 5.01 -1.28 -8.94
C LEU A 198 4.33 0.06 -8.63
N LEU A 199 5.12 1.13 -8.47
CA LEU A 199 4.58 2.48 -8.24
C LEU A 199 3.73 2.96 -9.41
N GLU A 200 4.11 2.68 -10.66
CA GLU A 200 3.34 3.06 -11.84
C GLU A 200 1.96 2.39 -11.91
N TYR A 201 1.84 1.12 -11.42
CA TYR A 201 0.55 0.46 -11.23
C TYR A 201 -0.24 1.06 -10.06
N ASP A 202 0.41 1.31 -8.94
CA ASP A 202 -0.22 1.87 -7.74
C ASP A 202 -0.71 3.30 -7.95
N ASP A 203 -0.05 4.10 -8.80
CA ASP A 203 -0.47 5.47 -9.15
C ASP A 203 -1.86 5.50 -9.80
N VAL A 204 -2.19 4.49 -10.61
CA VAL A 204 -3.52 4.38 -11.22
C VAL A 204 -4.58 4.20 -10.14
N MET A 205 -4.36 3.22 -9.25
CA MET A 205 -5.27 2.94 -8.14
C MET A 205 -5.40 4.11 -7.16
N ASN A 206 -4.29 4.82 -6.89
CA ASN A 206 -4.32 5.98 -6.00
C ASN A 206 -5.19 7.11 -6.56
N LYS A 207 -5.09 7.41 -7.86
CA LYS A 207 -5.94 8.42 -8.50
C LYS A 207 -7.43 8.07 -8.42
N GLN A 208 -7.79 6.82 -8.67
CA GLN A 208 -9.17 6.34 -8.54
C GLN A 208 -9.65 6.42 -7.09
N ARG A 209 -8.82 6.00 -6.13
CA ARG A 209 -9.09 6.08 -4.70
C ARG A 209 -9.35 7.51 -4.25
N ASP A 210 -8.56 8.47 -4.70
CA ASP A 210 -8.72 9.88 -4.34
C ASP A 210 -10.09 10.42 -4.79
N VAL A 211 -10.55 10.06 -5.98
CA VAL A 211 -11.88 10.43 -6.49
C VAL A 211 -13.00 9.85 -5.61
N ILE A 212 -12.95 8.54 -5.34
CA ILE A 212 -13.96 7.84 -4.53
C ILE A 212 -13.96 8.34 -3.08
N TYR A 213 -12.79 8.51 -2.48
CA TYR A 213 -12.68 8.99 -1.10
C TYR A 213 -13.14 10.45 -0.96
N LYS A 214 -12.95 11.28 -1.99
CA LYS A 214 -13.51 12.62 -2.03
C LYS A 214 -15.04 12.59 -2.05
N ARG A 215 -15.66 11.78 -2.92
CA ARG A 215 -17.13 11.58 -2.96
C ARG A 215 -17.65 11.05 -1.62
N ARG A 216 -16.99 10.04 -1.07
CA ARG A 216 -17.33 9.45 0.22
C ARG A 216 -17.23 10.47 1.37
N LYS A 217 -16.20 11.32 1.35
CA LYS A 217 -16.04 12.42 2.32
C LYS A 217 -17.16 13.44 2.20
N ASN A 218 -17.53 13.85 0.98
CA ASN A 218 -18.65 14.76 0.75
C ASN A 218 -19.96 14.17 1.30
N ALA A 219 -20.23 12.89 1.04
CA ALA A 219 -21.41 12.21 1.58
C ALA A 219 -21.37 12.14 3.11
N LEU A 220 -20.21 11.82 3.72
CA LEU A 220 -20.07 11.64 5.16
C LEU A 220 -20.29 12.93 5.95
N PHE A 221 -19.74 14.06 5.49
CA PHE A 221 -19.79 15.35 6.18
C PHE A 221 -20.98 16.22 5.72
N GLY A 222 -21.66 15.86 4.63
CA GLY A 222 -22.89 16.49 4.16
C GLY A 222 -22.73 17.84 3.45
N ASP A 223 -21.52 18.45 3.46
CA ASP A 223 -21.31 19.82 2.99
C ASP A 223 -21.64 20.04 1.51
N HIS A 224 -21.58 18.99 0.69
CA HIS A 224 -21.82 19.05 -0.76
C HIS A 224 -22.73 17.92 -1.28
N LEU A 225 -23.34 17.13 -0.41
CA LEU A 225 -24.09 15.93 -0.81
C LEU A 225 -25.23 16.25 -1.76
N LYS A 226 -26.02 17.31 -1.48
CA LYS A 226 -27.15 17.71 -2.35
C LYS A 226 -26.68 18.07 -3.76
N TYR A 227 -25.53 18.74 -3.89
CA TYR A 227 -24.94 19.03 -5.20
C TYR A 227 -24.45 17.77 -5.90
N ASP A 228 -23.84 16.86 -5.17
CA ASP A 228 -23.37 15.59 -5.73
C ASP A 228 -24.55 14.75 -6.23
N ILE A 229 -25.69 14.70 -5.52
CA ILE A 229 -26.90 14.00 -5.95
C ILE A 229 -27.49 14.64 -7.22
N VAL A 230 -27.58 15.96 -7.28
CA VAL A 230 -28.04 16.67 -8.48
C VAL A 230 -27.16 16.36 -9.69
N ASN A 231 -25.83 16.31 -9.48
CA ASN A 231 -24.89 15.91 -10.54
C ASN A 231 -25.10 14.44 -10.94
N MET A 232 -25.32 13.53 -9.98
CA MET A 232 -25.61 12.11 -10.28
C MET A 232 -26.89 11.95 -11.11
N ILE A 233 -27.94 12.73 -10.82
CA ILE A 233 -29.19 12.76 -11.61
C ILE A 233 -28.87 13.22 -13.04
N TYR A 234 -28.09 14.28 -13.21
CA TYR A 234 -27.69 14.76 -14.52
C TYR A 234 -26.85 13.74 -15.29
N ASP A 235 -25.82 13.17 -14.66
CA ASP A 235 -24.94 12.18 -15.26
C ASP A 235 -25.72 10.92 -15.68
N THR A 236 -26.68 10.47 -14.84
CA THR A 236 -27.55 9.35 -15.16
C THR A 236 -28.44 9.65 -16.37
N ALA A 237 -29.06 10.84 -16.42
CA ALA A 237 -29.86 11.26 -17.56
C ALA A 237 -29.00 11.33 -18.84
N ALA A 238 -27.79 11.90 -18.76
CA ALA A 238 -26.87 11.99 -19.88
C ALA A 238 -26.41 10.62 -20.38
N SER A 239 -26.14 9.68 -19.45
CA SER A 239 -25.78 8.30 -19.77
C SER A 239 -26.90 7.58 -20.50
N ILE A 240 -28.13 7.63 -19.98
CA ILE A 240 -29.31 7.02 -20.59
C ILE A 240 -29.57 7.59 -21.99
N VAL A 241 -29.61 8.92 -22.11
CA VAL A 241 -29.85 9.59 -23.40
C VAL A 241 -28.77 9.21 -24.43
N THR A 242 -27.51 9.22 -24.02
CA THR A 242 -26.39 8.90 -24.94
C THR A 242 -26.45 7.46 -25.41
N GLN A 243 -26.71 6.51 -24.51
CA GLN A 243 -26.77 5.08 -24.83
C GLN A 243 -27.98 4.77 -25.73
N THR A 244 -29.15 5.29 -25.41
CA THR A 244 -30.38 5.01 -26.16
C THR A 244 -30.46 5.73 -27.50
N LYS A 245 -29.87 6.92 -27.62
CA LYS A 245 -29.68 7.61 -28.90
C LYS A 245 -28.73 6.87 -29.83
N ALA A 246 -27.69 6.21 -29.29
CA ALA A 246 -26.77 5.41 -30.10
C ALA A 246 -27.47 4.18 -30.72
N THR A 247 -28.45 3.59 -30.03
CA THR A 247 -29.27 2.47 -30.54
C THR A 247 -30.47 2.96 -31.38
N GLY A 248 -30.90 4.20 -31.22
CA GLY A 248 -32.08 4.77 -31.86
C GLY A 248 -33.41 4.18 -31.40
N ASN A 249 -33.43 3.41 -30.30
CA ASN A 249 -34.63 2.72 -29.81
C ASN A 249 -35.33 3.53 -28.70
N TYR A 250 -36.51 4.08 -29.02
CA TYR A 250 -37.31 4.84 -28.04
C TYR A 250 -37.83 3.98 -26.89
N LYS A 251 -38.17 2.71 -27.13
CA LYS A 251 -38.66 1.84 -26.05
C LYS A 251 -37.58 1.55 -25.00
N ASP A 252 -36.34 1.42 -25.42
CA ASP A 252 -35.22 1.27 -24.48
C ASP A 252 -35.02 2.54 -23.67
N PHE A 253 -35.21 3.72 -24.29
CA PHE A 253 -35.17 4.99 -23.57
C PHE A 253 -36.27 5.09 -22.52
N GLU A 254 -37.52 4.79 -22.89
CA GLU A 254 -38.67 4.78 -21.97
C GLU A 254 -38.45 3.81 -20.81
N PHE A 255 -37.95 2.60 -21.12
CA PHE A 255 -37.67 1.57 -20.09
C PHE A 255 -36.57 2.04 -19.12
N GLU A 256 -35.47 2.59 -19.59
CA GLU A 256 -34.39 3.06 -18.72
C GLU A 256 -34.80 4.29 -17.88
N ILE A 257 -35.65 5.18 -18.42
CA ILE A 257 -36.24 6.29 -17.65
C ILE A 257 -37.10 5.76 -16.49
N ILE A 258 -38.03 4.84 -16.79
CA ILE A 258 -38.86 4.22 -15.75
C ILE A 258 -38.01 3.48 -14.73
N LYS A 259 -37.04 2.73 -15.16
CA LYS A 259 -36.17 1.91 -14.32
C LYS A 259 -35.34 2.74 -13.32
N HIS A 260 -34.83 3.88 -13.74
CA HIS A 260 -33.93 4.68 -12.89
C HIS A 260 -34.62 5.86 -12.19
N PHE A 261 -35.57 6.51 -12.83
CA PHE A 261 -36.24 7.70 -12.30
C PHE A 261 -37.69 7.44 -11.86
N THR A 262 -38.21 6.24 -12.15
CA THR A 262 -39.63 5.88 -11.80
C THR A 262 -40.65 6.92 -12.32
N MET A 263 -40.42 7.51 -13.47
CA MET A 263 -41.28 8.48 -14.12
C MET A 263 -41.51 8.10 -15.58
N ASP A 264 -42.57 8.62 -16.19
CA ASP A 264 -42.81 8.46 -17.62
C ASP A 264 -41.81 9.26 -18.44
N ALA A 265 -41.54 8.80 -19.66
CA ALA A 265 -40.62 9.49 -20.56
C ALA A 265 -41.15 10.92 -20.82
N PRO A 266 -40.32 11.97 -20.62
CA PRO A 266 -40.76 13.35 -20.72
C PRO A 266 -40.93 13.86 -22.17
N VAL A 267 -40.63 13.04 -23.15
CA VAL A 267 -40.69 13.35 -24.59
C VAL A 267 -41.38 12.23 -25.36
N THR A 268 -42.02 12.56 -26.46
CA THR A 268 -42.59 11.61 -27.41
C THR A 268 -41.52 10.97 -28.29
N GLU A 269 -41.84 9.86 -28.97
CA GLU A 269 -40.94 9.18 -29.89
C GLU A 269 -40.42 10.11 -31.03
N ALA A 270 -41.30 10.98 -31.57
CA ALA A 270 -40.92 11.95 -32.59
C ALA A 270 -39.96 13.01 -32.06
N GLU A 271 -40.17 13.51 -30.86
CA GLU A 271 -39.27 14.43 -30.19
C GLU A 271 -37.95 13.76 -29.82
N PHE A 272 -37.98 12.51 -29.33
CA PHE A 272 -36.78 11.73 -29.08
C PHE A 272 -35.95 11.61 -30.37
N ALA A 273 -36.53 11.31 -31.51
CA ALA A 273 -35.81 11.18 -32.77
C ALA A 273 -35.15 12.49 -33.24
N SER A 274 -35.88 13.63 -33.11
CA SER A 274 -35.47 14.94 -33.65
C SER A 274 -34.55 15.74 -32.72
N THR A 275 -34.62 15.57 -31.41
CA THR A 275 -33.88 16.37 -30.42
C THR A 275 -32.42 15.91 -30.29
N GLN A 276 -31.48 16.86 -30.23
CA GLN A 276 -30.07 16.55 -30.00
C GLN A 276 -29.81 16.12 -28.58
N ILE A 277 -28.73 15.29 -28.37
CA ILE A 277 -28.37 14.70 -27.07
C ILE A 277 -28.32 15.73 -25.92
N PRO A 278 -27.63 16.88 -26.02
CA PRO A 278 -27.56 17.84 -24.91
C PRO A 278 -28.94 18.40 -24.52
N ALA A 279 -29.75 18.79 -25.51
CA ALA A 279 -31.09 19.34 -25.26
C ALA A 279 -32.04 18.29 -24.68
N LEU A 280 -31.96 17.05 -25.14
CA LEU A 280 -32.75 15.94 -24.59
C LEU A 280 -32.34 15.61 -23.15
N THR A 281 -31.02 15.64 -22.87
CA THR A 281 -30.49 15.45 -21.51
C THR A 281 -31.02 16.53 -20.55
N ASP A 282 -31.06 17.79 -20.97
CA ASP A 282 -31.56 18.89 -20.15
C ASP A 282 -33.07 18.75 -19.87
N ILE A 283 -33.86 18.28 -20.84
CA ILE A 283 -35.30 18.01 -20.65
C ILE A 283 -35.52 16.91 -19.63
N VAL A 284 -34.80 15.77 -19.78
CA VAL A 284 -34.86 14.62 -18.84
C VAL A 284 -34.45 15.05 -17.46
N PHE A 285 -33.31 15.73 -17.35
CA PHE A 285 -32.76 16.19 -16.07
C PHE A 285 -33.71 17.12 -15.34
N LYS A 286 -34.27 18.12 -16.02
CA LYS A 286 -35.21 19.07 -15.42
C LYS A 286 -36.43 18.35 -14.85
N LYS A 287 -37.03 17.45 -15.64
CA LYS A 287 -38.19 16.68 -15.20
C LYS A 287 -37.85 15.74 -14.05
N ALA A 288 -36.73 15.03 -14.14
CA ALA A 288 -36.23 14.15 -13.08
C ALA A 288 -36.05 14.93 -11.77
N LYS A 289 -35.40 16.09 -11.81
CA LYS A 289 -35.19 16.91 -10.61
C LYS A 289 -36.51 17.38 -9.99
N GLU A 290 -37.44 17.84 -10.77
CA GLU A 290 -38.78 18.24 -10.27
C GLU A 290 -39.49 17.07 -9.59
N ASP A 291 -39.45 15.87 -10.18
CA ASP A 291 -40.07 14.66 -9.62
C ASP A 291 -39.33 14.22 -8.33
N TYR A 292 -38.00 14.35 -8.27
CA TYR A 292 -37.24 14.07 -7.05
C TYR A 292 -37.64 14.96 -5.89
N ASP A 293 -37.75 16.28 -6.11
CA ASP A 293 -38.16 17.22 -5.06
C ASP A 293 -39.58 16.93 -4.56
N LEU A 294 -40.49 16.54 -5.44
CA LEU A 294 -41.87 16.11 -5.06
C LEU A 294 -41.83 14.84 -4.19
N ARG A 295 -41.04 13.85 -4.56
CA ARG A 295 -40.90 12.59 -3.81
C ARG A 295 -40.33 12.81 -2.42
N LEU A 296 -39.34 13.64 -2.28
CA LEU A 296 -38.78 13.98 -0.96
C LEU A 296 -39.84 14.64 -0.05
N ASN A 297 -40.66 15.51 -0.61
CA ASN A 297 -41.75 16.13 0.16
C ASN A 297 -42.81 15.10 0.59
N LEU A 298 -43.20 14.18 -0.29
CA LEU A 298 -44.12 13.08 0.06
C LEU A 298 -43.54 12.15 1.14
N LEU A 299 -42.24 11.86 1.09
CA LEU A 299 -41.55 11.08 2.13
C LEU A 299 -41.62 11.79 3.50
N LYS A 300 -41.38 13.11 3.52
CA LYS A 300 -41.49 13.93 4.75
C LYS A 300 -42.90 13.91 5.31
N GLU A 301 -43.90 14.10 4.46
CA GLU A 301 -45.33 14.08 4.86
C GLU A 301 -45.77 12.73 5.44
N LYS A 302 -45.23 11.62 4.90
CA LYS A 302 -45.51 10.27 5.42
C LYS A 302 -44.73 9.99 6.72
N ALA A 303 -43.48 10.44 6.84
CA ALA A 303 -42.64 10.16 7.99
C ALA A 303 -42.96 11.00 9.21
N TYR A 304 -43.31 12.28 8.99
CA TYR A 304 -43.46 13.24 10.10
C TYR A 304 -44.47 12.82 11.16
N PRO A 305 -45.71 12.37 10.84
CA PRO A 305 -46.68 11.94 11.85
C PRO A 305 -46.19 10.79 12.73
N ILE A 306 -45.39 9.88 12.14
CA ILE A 306 -44.82 8.75 12.85
C ILE A 306 -43.73 9.23 13.83
N ILE A 307 -42.85 10.11 13.36
CA ILE A 307 -41.74 10.68 14.16
C ILE A 307 -42.34 11.56 15.30
N GLU A 308 -43.32 12.38 15.02
CA GLU A 308 -44.02 13.21 16.02
C GLU A 308 -44.64 12.35 17.12
N ASN A 309 -45.35 11.28 16.76
CA ASN A 309 -45.93 10.36 17.74
C ASN A 309 -44.84 9.68 18.61
N VAL A 310 -43.75 9.22 18.01
CA VAL A 310 -42.64 8.61 18.76
C VAL A 310 -41.95 9.64 19.66
N TYR A 311 -41.73 10.86 19.17
CA TYR A 311 -41.13 11.93 19.96
C TYR A 311 -41.94 12.36 21.16
N LEU A 312 -43.25 12.57 20.97
CA LEU A 312 -44.16 13.00 22.06
C LEU A 312 -44.35 11.92 23.12
N ASN A 313 -44.42 10.64 22.72
CA ASN A 313 -44.71 9.53 23.64
C ASN A 313 -43.43 8.90 24.24
N GLN A 314 -42.31 8.89 23.54
CA GLN A 314 -41.13 8.14 23.89
C GLN A 314 -39.83 8.94 23.74
N GLY A 315 -39.86 10.24 23.46
CA GLY A 315 -38.70 11.08 23.18
C GLY A 315 -37.72 11.21 24.34
N SER A 316 -38.15 10.94 25.58
CA SER A 316 -37.25 10.85 26.74
C SER A 316 -36.45 9.55 26.83
N MET A 317 -36.92 8.50 26.14
CA MET A 317 -36.32 7.16 26.19
C MET A 317 -35.31 6.92 25.05
N PHE A 318 -35.57 7.49 23.87
CA PHE A 318 -34.80 7.23 22.67
C PHE A 318 -34.21 8.51 22.11
N LYS A 319 -32.88 8.56 21.99
CA LYS A 319 -32.15 9.64 21.30
C LYS A 319 -32.09 9.40 19.80
N MET A 320 -31.84 8.15 19.41
CA MET A 320 -31.69 7.73 18.02
C MET A 320 -32.80 6.76 17.66
N ILE A 321 -33.32 6.86 16.46
CA ILE A 321 -34.33 5.94 15.90
C ILE A 321 -33.77 5.30 14.62
N GLN A 322 -34.32 4.13 14.28
CA GLN A 322 -34.05 3.40 13.08
C GLN A 322 -35.28 3.42 12.17
N VAL A 323 -35.12 3.98 10.97
CA VAL A 323 -36.16 4.04 9.96
C VAL A 323 -35.76 3.16 8.78
N PRO A 324 -36.53 2.10 8.46
CA PRO A 324 -36.26 1.28 7.30
C PRO A 324 -36.76 1.98 6.03
N PHE A 325 -35.92 1.89 4.97
CA PHE A 325 -36.28 2.30 3.61
C PHE A 325 -36.11 1.11 2.68
N THR A 326 -37.00 0.92 1.74
CA THR A 326 -36.95 -0.17 0.77
C THR A 326 -37.21 0.35 -0.64
N ASP A 327 -36.51 -0.21 -1.63
CA ASP A 327 -36.77 0.01 -3.06
C ASP A 327 -37.62 -1.11 -3.69
N GLY A 328 -38.15 -2.01 -2.84
CA GLY A 328 -38.88 -3.21 -3.25
C GLY A 328 -37.98 -4.44 -3.40
N THR A 329 -36.64 -4.27 -3.49
CA THR A 329 -35.66 -5.37 -3.60
C THR A 329 -34.69 -5.39 -2.44
N LYS A 330 -34.18 -4.22 -2.08
CA LYS A 330 -33.22 -4.03 -0.97
C LYS A 330 -33.89 -3.20 0.13
N THR A 331 -33.59 -3.54 1.38
CA THR A 331 -34.01 -2.73 2.55
C THR A 331 -32.79 -2.22 3.26
N MET A 332 -32.73 -0.92 3.52
CA MET A 332 -31.67 -0.27 4.29
C MET A 332 -32.26 0.43 5.50
N THR A 333 -31.65 0.22 6.66
CA THR A 333 -32.06 0.87 7.90
C THR A 333 -31.24 2.12 8.14
N ILE A 334 -31.89 3.27 8.19
CA ILE A 334 -31.29 4.58 8.41
C ILE A 334 -31.41 4.93 9.89
N VAL A 335 -30.30 5.35 10.48
CA VAL A 335 -30.24 5.81 11.88
C VAL A 335 -30.23 7.33 11.86
N THR A 336 -31.20 7.95 12.54
CA THR A 336 -31.32 9.42 12.65
C THR A 336 -31.57 9.86 14.09
N ASP A 337 -31.23 11.11 14.43
CA ASP A 337 -31.54 11.70 15.73
C ASP A 337 -33.03 12.06 15.77
N LEU A 338 -33.78 11.52 16.77
CA LEU A 338 -35.21 11.68 16.90
C LEU A 338 -35.60 13.14 17.11
N LYS A 339 -34.88 13.86 17.96
CA LYS A 339 -35.16 15.25 18.27
C LYS A 339 -34.95 16.15 17.05
N GLU A 340 -33.79 15.96 16.37
CA GLU A 340 -33.46 16.72 15.16
C GLU A 340 -34.47 16.43 14.03
N ALA A 341 -34.88 15.17 13.85
CA ALA A 341 -35.87 14.79 12.86
C ALA A 341 -37.25 15.44 13.14
N TYR A 342 -37.64 15.56 14.42
CA TYR A 342 -38.88 16.25 14.80
C TYR A 342 -38.79 17.78 14.58
N GLU A 343 -37.72 18.43 15.09
CA GLU A 343 -37.49 19.87 15.00
C GLU A 343 -37.38 20.37 13.55
N THR A 344 -36.70 19.60 12.67
CA THR A 344 -36.51 19.92 11.25
C THR A 344 -37.62 19.43 10.34
N LYS A 345 -38.71 18.89 10.89
CA LYS A 345 -39.84 18.31 10.12
C LYS A 345 -39.34 17.27 9.08
N CYS A 346 -38.51 16.35 9.54
CA CYS A 346 -37.89 15.26 8.76
C CYS A 346 -36.87 15.69 7.69
N GLU A 347 -36.39 16.94 7.67
CA GLU A 347 -35.31 17.35 6.77
C GLU A 347 -34.00 16.61 7.10
N SER A 348 -33.68 16.45 8.41
CA SER A 348 -32.50 15.67 8.83
C SER A 348 -32.64 14.20 8.46
N LEU A 349 -33.80 13.59 8.57
CA LEU A 349 -34.07 12.22 8.13
C LEU A 349 -33.76 12.03 6.63
N ILE A 350 -34.20 12.97 5.78
CA ILE A 350 -33.92 12.92 4.35
C ILE A 350 -32.41 13.07 4.09
N THR A 351 -31.74 13.96 4.79
CA THR A 351 -30.29 14.11 4.68
C THR A 351 -29.56 12.82 5.09
N ASP A 352 -30.00 12.19 6.19
CA ASP A 352 -29.44 10.91 6.63
C ASP A 352 -29.76 9.77 5.64
N PHE A 353 -30.94 9.78 5.02
CA PHE A 353 -31.32 8.85 3.97
C PHE A 353 -30.39 8.98 2.76
N GLU A 354 -30.26 10.18 2.18
CA GLU A 354 -29.35 10.47 1.06
C GLU A 354 -27.92 10.06 1.37
N LYS A 355 -27.42 10.39 2.56
CA LYS A 355 -26.07 10.10 3.04
C LYS A 355 -25.82 8.60 3.15
N ASN A 356 -26.67 7.87 3.87
CA ASN A 356 -26.42 6.45 4.14
C ASN A 356 -26.56 5.61 2.87
N ILE A 357 -27.52 5.91 2.00
CA ILE A 357 -27.66 5.24 0.70
C ILE A 357 -26.43 5.47 -0.18
N SER A 358 -25.99 6.73 -0.29
CA SER A 358 -24.81 7.06 -1.08
C SER A 358 -23.56 6.34 -0.56
N LEU A 359 -23.32 6.34 0.74
CA LEU A 359 -22.17 5.66 1.35
C LEU A 359 -22.22 4.15 1.13
N ALA A 360 -23.37 3.51 1.35
CA ALA A 360 -23.51 2.06 1.21
C ALA A 360 -23.23 1.61 -0.24
N ILE A 361 -23.82 2.28 -1.22
CA ILE A 361 -23.67 1.94 -2.63
C ILE A 361 -22.26 2.23 -3.13
N ILE A 362 -21.65 3.35 -2.74
CA ILE A 362 -20.24 3.65 -3.07
C ILE A 362 -19.33 2.56 -2.50
N ASP A 363 -19.51 2.17 -1.24
CA ASP A 363 -18.64 1.18 -0.58
C ASP A 363 -18.79 -0.21 -1.19
N GLU A 364 -19.99 -0.64 -1.58
CA GLU A 364 -20.26 -1.93 -2.22
C GLU A 364 -19.61 -2.01 -3.61
N ASN A 365 -19.86 -1.00 -4.45
CA ASN A 365 -19.30 -0.93 -5.80
C ASN A 365 -17.77 -0.77 -5.79
N TRP A 366 -17.23 0.05 -4.89
CA TRP A 366 -15.78 0.20 -4.75
C TRP A 366 -15.10 -1.09 -4.35
N LYS A 367 -15.70 -1.86 -3.45
CA LYS A 367 -15.18 -3.18 -3.04
C LYS A 367 -15.16 -4.18 -4.20
N THR A 368 -16.17 -4.15 -5.07
CA THR A 368 -16.24 -4.98 -6.28
C THR A 368 -15.17 -4.54 -7.27
N HIS A 369 -15.08 -3.24 -7.53
CA HIS A 369 -14.08 -2.67 -8.42
C HIS A 369 -12.62 -2.99 -8.01
N LEU A 370 -12.31 -3.00 -6.72
CA LEU A 370 -10.99 -3.40 -6.25
C LEU A 370 -10.63 -4.84 -6.67
N ARG A 371 -11.60 -5.76 -6.68
CA ARG A 371 -11.39 -7.14 -7.13
C ARG A 371 -11.18 -7.19 -8.64
N GLU A 372 -11.99 -6.46 -9.40
CA GLU A 372 -11.86 -6.36 -10.87
C GLU A 372 -10.50 -5.77 -11.27
N MET A 373 -10.01 -4.77 -10.54
CA MET A 373 -8.68 -4.19 -10.76
C MET A 373 -7.54 -5.17 -10.44
N ASP A 374 -7.70 -6.03 -9.43
CA ASP A 374 -6.73 -7.09 -9.12
C ASP A 374 -6.71 -8.16 -10.22
N ASP A 375 -7.87 -8.50 -10.80
CA ASP A 375 -7.99 -9.42 -11.92
C ASP A 375 -7.41 -8.80 -13.20
N LEU A 376 -7.70 -7.54 -13.47
CA LEU A 376 -7.12 -6.80 -14.59
C LEU A 376 -5.59 -6.73 -14.49
N ARG A 377 -5.04 -6.49 -13.30
CA ARG A 377 -3.60 -6.49 -13.08
C ARG A 377 -2.96 -7.82 -13.42
N ARG A 378 -3.64 -8.93 -13.13
CA ARG A 378 -3.17 -10.29 -13.48
C ARG A 378 -3.28 -10.56 -14.99
N SER A 379 -4.42 -10.25 -15.59
CA SER A 379 -4.67 -10.51 -17.02
C SER A 379 -3.78 -9.64 -17.93
N SER A 380 -3.52 -8.37 -17.54
CA SER A 380 -2.67 -7.47 -18.32
C SER A 380 -1.24 -7.96 -18.50
N GLN A 381 -0.74 -8.85 -17.61
CA GLN A 381 0.58 -9.46 -17.78
C GLN A 381 0.67 -10.30 -19.07
N GLY A 382 -0.46 -10.83 -19.55
CA GLY A 382 -0.54 -11.58 -20.81
C GLY A 382 -0.25 -10.75 -22.07
N ALA A 383 -0.34 -9.41 -21.98
CA ALA A 383 -0.08 -8.49 -23.10
C ALA A 383 1.37 -8.61 -23.66
N VAL A 384 2.29 -9.15 -22.85
CA VAL A 384 3.68 -9.42 -23.28
C VAL A 384 3.71 -10.39 -24.48
N TYR A 385 2.80 -11.37 -24.52
CA TYR A 385 2.71 -12.32 -25.65
C TYR A 385 2.30 -11.65 -26.95
N GLU A 386 1.58 -10.53 -26.88
CA GLU A 386 1.20 -9.69 -28.02
C GLU A 386 2.20 -8.56 -28.31
N GLN A 387 3.36 -8.57 -27.66
CA GLN A 387 4.38 -7.51 -27.76
C GLN A 387 3.89 -6.12 -27.35
N LYS A 388 2.83 -6.05 -26.52
CA LYS A 388 2.30 -4.83 -25.95
C LYS A 388 2.85 -4.62 -24.53
N ASP A 389 2.97 -3.34 -24.12
CA ASP A 389 3.36 -3.02 -22.74
C ASP A 389 2.17 -3.28 -21.79
N PRO A 390 2.31 -4.22 -20.83
CA PRO A 390 1.28 -4.51 -19.85
C PRO A 390 0.76 -3.30 -19.08
N LEU A 391 1.63 -2.32 -18.81
CA LEU A 391 1.26 -1.12 -18.08
C LEU A 391 0.33 -0.20 -18.90
N VAL A 392 0.56 -0.12 -20.22
CA VAL A 392 -0.30 0.68 -21.12
C VAL A 392 -1.70 0.07 -21.18
N ILE A 393 -1.78 -1.25 -21.38
CA ILE A 393 -3.06 -1.98 -21.39
C ILE A 393 -3.77 -1.81 -20.05
N TYR A 394 -3.06 -2.02 -18.93
CA TYR A 394 -3.61 -1.83 -17.60
C TYR A 394 -4.20 -0.41 -17.40
N LYS A 395 -3.50 0.65 -17.84
CA LYS A 395 -3.99 2.03 -17.74
C LYS A 395 -5.24 2.28 -18.56
N GLN A 396 -5.31 1.73 -19.78
CA GLN A 396 -6.47 1.89 -20.66
C GLN A 396 -7.70 1.16 -20.10
N GLU A 397 -7.55 -0.13 -19.82
CA GLU A 397 -8.65 -0.94 -19.29
C GLU A 397 -9.12 -0.47 -17.92
N SER A 398 -8.20 -0.04 -17.05
CA SER A 398 -8.54 0.52 -15.73
C SER A 398 -9.36 1.80 -15.81
N PHE A 399 -9.17 2.60 -16.86
CA PHE A 399 -9.96 3.81 -17.09
C PHE A 399 -11.40 3.43 -17.46
N TYR A 400 -11.59 2.45 -18.34
CA TYR A 400 -12.92 1.96 -18.73
C TYR A 400 -13.66 1.34 -17.55
N LEU A 401 -13.04 0.42 -16.82
CA LEU A 401 -13.63 -0.19 -15.63
C LEU A 401 -14.02 0.86 -14.57
N PHE A 402 -13.16 1.86 -14.34
CA PHE A 402 -13.46 2.91 -13.38
C PHE A 402 -14.63 3.79 -13.84
N SER A 403 -14.69 4.11 -15.14
CA SER A 403 -15.78 4.91 -15.71
C SER A 403 -17.12 4.17 -15.64
N GLU A 404 -17.13 2.87 -15.93
CA GLU A 404 -18.32 2.01 -15.79
C GLU A 404 -18.76 1.91 -14.33
N MET A 405 -17.84 1.72 -13.39
CA MET A 405 -18.16 1.67 -11.97
C MET A 405 -18.75 2.98 -11.48
N VAL A 406 -18.22 4.14 -11.91
CA VAL A 406 -18.78 5.45 -11.53
C VAL A 406 -20.17 5.64 -12.10
N ASP A 407 -20.44 5.27 -13.35
CA ASP A 407 -21.76 5.32 -13.97
C ASP A 407 -22.74 4.40 -13.24
N GLN A 408 -22.32 3.18 -12.90
CA GLN A 408 -23.11 2.23 -12.14
C GLN A 408 -23.47 2.77 -10.74
N VAL A 409 -22.51 3.35 -10.02
CA VAL A 409 -22.75 3.98 -8.72
C VAL A 409 -23.79 5.09 -8.82
N ASN A 410 -23.66 5.98 -9.82
CA ASN A 410 -24.61 7.06 -10.01
C ASN A 410 -26.02 6.51 -10.29
N LYS A 411 -26.15 5.53 -11.20
CA LYS A 411 -27.43 4.88 -11.53
C LYS A 411 -28.07 4.16 -10.35
N GLU A 412 -27.29 3.45 -9.55
CA GLU A 412 -27.81 2.73 -8.38
C GLU A 412 -28.26 3.68 -7.27
N ILE A 413 -27.48 4.75 -6.97
CA ILE A 413 -27.85 5.75 -5.98
C ILE A 413 -29.15 6.43 -6.42
N VAL A 414 -29.18 6.95 -7.66
CA VAL A 414 -30.38 7.61 -8.20
C VAL A 414 -31.58 6.66 -8.17
N SER A 415 -31.44 5.44 -8.65
CA SER A 415 -32.53 4.45 -8.66
C SER A 415 -33.07 4.17 -7.26
N PHE A 416 -32.20 4.01 -6.25
CA PHE A 416 -32.63 3.78 -4.88
C PHE A 416 -33.31 5.02 -4.28
N LEU A 417 -32.77 6.21 -4.51
CA LEU A 417 -33.38 7.46 -4.00
C LEU A 417 -34.78 7.73 -4.59
N TYR A 418 -35.01 7.34 -5.84
CA TYR A 418 -36.34 7.48 -6.48
C TYR A 418 -37.32 6.40 -6.08
N LYS A 419 -36.89 5.19 -5.79
CA LYS A 419 -37.77 4.06 -5.39
C LYS A 419 -37.92 3.93 -3.90
N GLY A 420 -37.01 4.53 -3.13
CA GLY A 420 -36.96 4.36 -1.67
C GLY A 420 -38.24 4.83 -1.01
N GLU A 421 -38.93 3.91 -0.34
CA GLU A 421 -40.15 4.17 0.43
C GLU A 421 -40.01 3.63 1.85
N ILE A 422 -40.73 4.24 2.79
CA ILE A 422 -40.86 3.70 4.15
C ILE A 422 -41.94 2.61 4.07
N PRO A 423 -41.63 1.35 4.42
CA PRO A 423 -42.60 0.27 4.40
C PRO A 423 -43.75 0.58 5.39
N ALA A 424 -44.96 0.22 4.99
CA ALA A 424 -46.18 0.45 5.74
C ALA A 424 -46.21 -0.30 7.09
#